data_ffff7b949d1dd41fd1d3b4847a8f73a4
#
_entry.id   ffff7b949d1dd41fd1d3b4847a8f73a4
#
_cell.length_a   1.000
_cell.length_b   1.000
_cell.length_c   1.000
_cell.angle_alpha   90.00
_cell.angle_beta   90.00
_cell.angle_gamma   90.00
#
_symmetry.space_group_name_H-M   'P 1'
#
loop_
_entity.id
_entity.type
_entity.pdbx_description
1 polymer ?
#
loop_
_entity_poly.entity_id
_entity_poly.type
_entity_poly.pdbx_seq_one_letter_code
_entity_poly.pdbx_strand_id
1 'polypeptide(L)'
;MNFQENLAALDLEYLWHPCSQMQEHQNFPIIPIKKAQGIYLYDFNDNAYMDLISSWWVNLFGHNNAYISQQLKNQIDNLEHVLLASFSHKPIITLSQRLCQLTHMDKCFYADNGSSCIEIALKMSYHAHFLKNQTRRKKLFLSLSNSYHGETLGALSAGDVKLYKDTYTPLLLKNLTTPVPKNDNEIENSLNALKRLLDKHHEEICAFIAEPLLQCAGNMHIYSAKYLKQAVLLCKQKNIHIIFDEIATGFGRTGSMFAFEQCEIEPDFLCLSKGISGGYLPLSALLTHNEIYNQFYAPYEENKAFLHSHSYTGNALACACANATLDIFEKENVIEKNKALSGFIFNALQNALKPLIEQQVVSDLRHLGMVFAFEVFIQTKERLSLAVFKKALTKGLLLRPLNNTIYLMPPYIITHEEINKAITGLVEILDELKKG
;
A
#
# COMPACT_ATOMS: atom_id res chain seq x y z
N MET A 1 2.53 8.37 38.63
CA MET A 1 2.57 8.08 37.16
C MET A 1 3.74 7.12 36.96
N ASN A 2 3.51 5.96 36.37
CA ASN A 2 4.60 5.04 36.04
C ASN A 2 5.37 5.56 34.80
N PHE A 3 6.49 4.91 34.46
CA PHE A 3 7.36 5.37 33.37
C PHE A 3 6.62 5.42 32.02
N GLN A 4 5.80 4.43 31.71
CA GLN A 4 5.01 4.39 30.48
C GLN A 4 3.93 5.50 30.43
N GLU A 5 3.25 5.75 31.55
CA GLU A 5 2.28 6.84 31.65
C GLU A 5 2.93 8.20 31.44
N ASN A 6 4.15 8.41 31.97
CA ASN A 6 4.90 9.63 31.74
C ASN A 6 5.30 9.80 30.26
N LEU A 7 5.75 8.74 29.60
CA LEU A 7 6.04 8.77 28.14
C LEU A 7 4.80 9.08 27.33
N ALA A 8 3.64 8.50 27.65
CA ALA A 8 2.39 8.76 26.96
C ALA A 8 1.91 10.22 27.17
N ALA A 9 2.14 10.79 28.35
CA ALA A 9 1.83 12.19 28.61
C ALA A 9 2.72 13.14 27.81
N LEU A 10 4.05 12.88 27.76
CA LEU A 10 5.00 13.65 26.94
C LEU A 10 4.69 13.52 25.44
N ASP A 11 4.29 12.34 24.99
CA ASP A 11 3.89 12.10 23.61
C ASP A 11 2.71 13.03 23.23
N LEU A 12 1.64 13.04 24.04
CA LEU A 12 0.47 13.89 23.81
C LEU A 12 0.76 15.40 23.92
N GLU A 13 1.78 15.77 24.67
CA GLU A 13 2.20 17.17 24.80
C GLU A 13 2.91 17.68 23.54
N TYR A 14 3.77 16.84 22.90
CA TYR A 14 4.67 17.26 21.85
C TYR A 14 4.40 16.68 20.45
N LEU A 15 3.63 15.57 20.34
CA LEU A 15 3.39 14.91 19.07
C LEU A 15 1.97 15.08 18.56
N TRP A 16 1.86 15.35 17.27
CA TRP A 16 0.59 15.32 16.55
C TRP A 16 0.53 14.03 15.73
N HIS A 17 -0.29 13.08 16.16
CA HIS A 17 -0.43 11.77 15.52
C HIS A 17 -1.13 11.86 14.16
N PRO A 18 -0.59 11.19 13.11
CA PRO A 18 -1.22 11.16 11.79
C PRO A 18 -2.53 10.37 11.81
N CYS A 19 -3.48 10.76 10.94
CA CYS A 19 -4.78 10.10 10.79
C CYS A 19 -5.52 9.86 12.11
N SER A 20 -5.42 10.81 13.06
CA SER A 20 -6.00 10.70 14.40
C SER A 20 -6.79 11.96 14.79
N GLN A 21 -7.90 11.75 15.48
CA GLN A 21 -8.55 12.80 16.24
C GLN A 21 -7.85 12.91 17.60
N MET A 22 -6.98 13.88 17.78
CA MET A 22 -6.14 14.00 18.98
C MET A 22 -6.93 14.01 20.28
N GLN A 23 -8.15 14.59 20.29
CA GLN A 23 -9.02 14.61 21.46
C GLN A 23 -9.44 13.21 21.95
N GLU A 24 -9.51 12.22 21.06
CA GLU A 24 -9.84 10.84 21.43
C GLU A 24 -8.79 10.21 22.35
N HIS A 25 -7.54 10.66 22.26
CA HIS A 25 -6.43 10.16 23.08
C HIS A 25 -6.55 10.55 24.58
N GLN A 26 -7.46 11.45 24.95
CA GLN A 26 -7.82 11.71 26.35
C GLN A 26 -8.49 10.49 27.00
N ASN A 27 -9.26 9.70 26.22
CA ASN A 27 -9.97 8.50 26.66
C ASN A 27 -9.40 7.21 26.10
N PHE A 28 -8.33 7.33 25.32
CA PHE A 28 -7.67 6.24 24.63
C PHE A 28 -6.16 6.54 24.62
N PRO A 29 -5.42 6.07 25.63
CA PRO A 29 -4.01 6.44 25.81
C PRO A 29 -3.14 5.90 24.67
N ILE A 30 -2.14 6.71 24.31
CA ILE A 30 -1.03 6.29 23.46
C ILE A 30 -0.25 5.17 24.16
N ILE A 31 0.18 4.18 23.39
CA ILE A 31 0.98 3.05 23.89
C ILE A 31 2.42 3.20 23.40
N PRO A 32 3.34 3.71 24.21
CA PRO A 32 4.76 3.75 23.86
C PRO A 32 5.33 2.34 23.72
N ILE A 33 5.94 2.07 22.56
CA ILE A 33 6.54 0.76 22.25
C ILE A 33 8.03 0.77 22.62
N LYS A 34 8.45 -0.18 23.46
CA LYS A 34 9.82 -0.38 23.93
C LYS A 34 10.66 -1.18 22.94
N LYS A 35 10.09 -2.22 22.35
CA LYS A 35 10.77 -3.13 21.42
C LYS A 35 9.75 -3.89 20.57
N ALA A 36 10.24 -4.51 19.52
CA ALA A 36 9.44 -5.42 18.70
C ALA A 36 10.26 -6.64 18.27
N GLN A 37 9.60 -7.80 18.12
CA GLN A 37 10.24 -9.04 17.68
C GLN A 37 9.21 -9.96 17.02
N GLY A 38 9.54 -10.51 15.87
CA GLY A 38 8.63 -11.37 15.13
C GLY A 38 7.36 -10.59 14.77
N ILE A 39 6.19 -11.11 15.11
CA ILE A 39 4.91 -10.42 14.89
C ILE A 39 4.44 -9.59 16.09
N TYR A 40 5.26 -9.43 17.13
CA TYR A 40 4.86 -8.78 18.37
C TYR A 40 5.55 -7.44 18.59
N LEU A 41 4.75 -6.47 19.06
CA LEU A 41 5.18 -5.21 19.65
C LEU A 41 5.08 -5.32 21.17
N TYR A 42 6.05 -4.76 21.89
CA TYR A 42 6.10 -4.81 23.37
C TYR A 42 6.13 -3.38 23.93
N ASP A 43 5.23 -3.06 24.83
CA ASP A 43 5.24 -1.79 25.54
C ASP A 43 6.23 -1.79 26.72
N PHE A 44 6.31 -0.71 27.47
CA PHE A 44 7.20 -0.58 28.63
C PHE A 44 6.74 -1.33 29.87
N ASN A 45 5.53 -1.86 29.87
CA ASN A 45 4.99 -2.75 30.91
C ASN A 45 5.10 -4.24 30.49
N ASP A 46 5.83 -4.51 29.39
CA ASP A 46 6.03 -5.83 28.77
C ASP A 46 4.73 -6.51 28.27
N ASN A 47 3.64 -5.73 28.07
CA ASN A 47 2.49 -6.23 27.34
C ASN A 47 2.86 -6.46 25.87
N ALA A 48 2.39 -7.58 25.31
CA ALA A 48 2.64 -7.96 23.93
C ALA A 48 1.40 -7.74 23.07
N TYR A 49 1.58 -7.11 21.91
CA TYR A 49 0.53 -6.86 20.91
C TYR A 49 0.92 -7.51 19.60
N MET A 50 0.11 -8.46 19.13
CA MET A 50 0.29 -9.14 17.84
C MET A 50 -0.06 -8.17 16.70
N ASP A 51 0.90 -7.85 15.86
CA ASP A 51 0.74 -6.91 14.74
C ASP A 51 0.05 -7.60 13.54
N LEU A 52 -1.27 -7.54 13.52
CA LEU A 52 -2.08 -8.17 12.49
C LEU A 52 -2.29 -7.30 11.24
N ILE A 53 -1.66 -6.12 11.20
CA ILE A 53 -1.75 -5.17 10.09
C ILE A 53 -0.39 -4.77 9.53
N SER A 54 0.68 -5.50 9.91
CA SER A 54 2.05 -5.25 9.45
C SER A 54 2.49 -3.80 9.61
N SER A 55 2.20 -3.18 10.79
CA SER A 55 2.52 -1.78 11.10
C SER A 55 2.17 -0.83 9.95
N TRP A 56 0.92 -0.90 9.50
CA TRP A 56 0.37 -0.17 8.35
C TRP A 56 0.91 -0.67 7.00
N TRP A 57 0.90 -2.02 6.84
CA TRP A 57 1.12 -2.73 5.57
C TRP A 57 2.58 -2.78 5.09
N VAL A 58 3.54 -2.37 5.94
CA VAL A 58 4.96 -2.27 5.55
C VAL A 58 5.78 -3.51 5.92
N ASN A 59 5.47 -4.15 7.07
CA ASN A 59 6.26 -5.24 7.60
C ASN A 59 5.90 -6.57 6.92
N LEU A 60 6.88 -7.21 6.26
CA LEU A 60 6.67 -8.48 5.58
C LEU A 60 7.16 -9.67 6.40
N PHE A 61 8.34 -9.57 7.00
CA PHE A 61 9.08 -10.68 7.59
C PHE A 61 9.24 -10.57 9.11
N GLY A 62 8.31 -9.84 9.75
CA GLY A 62 8.33 -9.60 11.19
C GLY A 62 9.28 -8.49 11.59
N HIS A 63 9.04 -7.99 12.80
CA HIS A 63 9.86 -6.97 13.43
C HIS A 63 11.22 -7.54 13.80
N ASN A 64 12.26 -6.68 13.70
CA ASN A 64 13.61 -7.01 14.06
C ASN A 64 14.12 -8.33 13.41
N ASN A 65 13.84 -8.49 12.11
CA ASN A 65 14.36 -9.62 11.33
C ASN A 65 15.89 -9.60 11.33
N ALA A 66 16.50 -10.68 11.81
CA ALA A 66 17.94 -10.73 12.03
C ALA A 66 18.75 -10.51 10.74
N TYR A 67 18.28 -11.05 9.61
CA TYR A 67 18.99 -10.93 8.34
C TYR A 67 18.97 -9.48 7.82
N ILE A 68 17.79 -8.85 7.74
CA ILE A 68 17.66 -7.46 7.28
C ILE A 68 18.44 -6.53 8.21
N SER A 69 18.31 -6.71 9.53
CA SER A 69 19.04 -5.93 10.53
C SER A 69 20.55 -6.03 10.37
N GLN A 70 21.07 -7.23 10.04
CA GLN A 70 22.52 -7.40 9.82
C GLN A 70 22.98 -6.72 8.53
N GLN A 71 22.20 -6.82 7.43
CA GLN A 71 22.54 -6.13 6.17
C GLN A 71 22.54 -4.61 6.32
N LEU A 72 21.58 -4.07 7.10
CA LEU A 72 21.55 -2.64 7.43
C LEU A 72 22.80 -2.22 8.23
N LYS A 73 23.18 -2.95 9.27
CA LYS A 73 24.40 -2.68 10.05
C LYS A 73 25.65 -2.70 9.17
N ASN A 74 25.78 -3.71 8.30
CA ASN A 74 26.89 -3.80 7.37
C ASN A 74 26.94 -2.58 6.42
N GLN A 75 25.79 -2.07 5.99
CA GLN A 75 25.73 -0.90 5.11
C GLN A 75 26.05 0.41 5.84
N ILE A 76 25.67 0.55 7.12
CA ILE A 76 26.03 1.72 7.96
C ILE A 76 27.54 1.87 8.04
N ASP A 77 28.28 0.77 8.19
CA ASP A 77 29.75 0.78 8.28
C ASP A 77 30.43 1.17 6.95
N ASN A 78 29.69 1.23 5.82
CA ASN A 78 30.27 1.53 4.52
C ASN A 78 29.83 2.90 3.96
N LEU A 79 28.52 3.16 3.93
CA LEU A 79 27.96 4.40 3.35
C LEU A 79 26.51 4.55 3.78
N GLU A 80 26.20 5.65 4.44
CA GLU A 80 24.84 6.02 4.84
C GLU A 80 24.04 6.65 3.68
N HIS A 81 24.66 7.55 2.93
CA HIS A 81 24.05 8.26 1.81
C HIS A 81 25.08 8.95 0.92
N VAL A 82 24.76 9.09 -0.37
CA VAL A 82 25.42 9.96 -1.33
C VAL A 82 24.40 10.46 -2.36
N LEU A 83 24.54 11.69 -2.84
CA LEU A 83 23.68 12.21 -3.92
C LEU A 83 23.83 11.38 -5.19
N LEU A 84 22.72 11.13 -5.90
CA LEU A 84 22.75 10.36 -7.16
C LEU A 84 23.00 11.20 -8.40
N ALA A 85 23.11 12.51 -8.29
CA ALA A 85 23.50 13.37 -9.42
C ALA A 85 25.00 13.19 -9.70
N SER A 86 25.32 12.31 -10.64
CA SER A 86 26.66 11.92 -11.06
C SER A 86 27.43 10.95 -10.12
N PHE A 87 26.88 10.61 -8.95
CA PHE A 87 27.38 9.54 -8.09
C PHE A 87 26.40 8.37 -8.03
N SER A 88 26.88 7.22 -7.62
CA SER A 88 26.08 6.02 -7.44
C SER A 88 26.70 5.11 -6.36
N HIS A 89 26.00 4.06 -5.97
CA HIS A 89 26.49 3.09 -5.01
C HIS A 89 25.97 1.67 -5.30
N LYS A 90 26.70 0.67 -4.83
CA LYS A 90 26.38 -0.73 -5.11
C LYS A 90 24.95 -1.13 -4.72
N PRO A 91 24.42 -0.80 -3.52
CA PRO A 91 23.05 -1.19 -3.16
C PRO A 91 21.98 -0.74 -4.15
N ILE A 92 22.01 0.50 -4.67
CA ILE A 92 21.00 0.99 -5.62
C ILE A 92 21.16 0.34 -7.00
N ILE A 93 22.39 0.14 -7.47
CA ILE A 93 22.65 -0.53 -8.76
C ILE A 93 22.09 -1.95 -8.73
N THR A 94 22.41 -2.70 -7.67
CA THR A 94 21.91 -4.07 -7.47
C THR A 94 20.38 -4.10 -7.37
N LEU A 95 19.79 -3.20 -6.58
CA LEU A 95 18.34 -3.12 -6.40
C LEU A 95 17.64 -2.80 -7.72
N SER A 96 18.14 -1.82 -8.49
CA SER A 96 17.57 -1.45 -9.78
C SER A 96 17.61 -2.61 -10.78
N GLN A 97 18.75 -3.31 -10.86
CA GLN A 97 18.87 -4.49 -11.71
C GLN A 97 17.83 -5.55 -11.35
N ARG A 98 17.71 -5.89 -10.06
CA ARG A 98 16.76 -6.91 -9.57
C ARG A 98 15.30 -6.52 -9.82
N LEU A 99 14.94 -5.27 -9.50
CA LEU A 99 13.58 -4.78 -9.73
C LEU A 99 13.23 -4.80 -11.23
N CYS A 100 14.12 -4.33 -12.10
CA CYS A 100 13.90 -4.39 -13.55
C CYS A 100 13.74 -5.84 -14.06
N GLN A 101 14.54 -6.77 -13.55
CA GLN A 101 14.42 -8.19 -13.91
C GLN A 101 13.12 -8.81 -13.44
N LEU A 102 12.68 -8.51 -12.19
CA LEU A 102 11.44 -9.03 -11.62
C LEU A 102 10.17 -8.49 -12.29
N THR A 103 10.21 -7.26 -12.79
CA THR A 103 9.05 -6.58 -13.37
C THR A 103 9.03 -6.55 -14.87
N HIS A 104 10.11 -7.01 -15.53
CA HIS A 104 10.34 -6.88 -16.98
C HIS A 104 10.33 -5.43 -17.48
N MET A 105 10.64 -4.47 -16.60
CA MET A 105 10.77 -3.04 -16.92
C MET A 105 12.25 -2.65 -17.01
N ASP A 106 12.56 -1.46 -17.57
CA ASP A 106 13.93 -1.14 -17.98
C ASP A 106 14.64 -0.13 -17.07
N LYS A 107 13.90 0.77 -16.39
CA LYS A 107 14.47 1.87 -15.64
C LYS A 107 13.78 2.06 -14.30
N CYS A 108 14.58 2.38 -13.27
CA CYS A 108 14.11 2.76 -11.95
C CYS A 108 14.36 4.25 -11.68
N PHE A 109 13.39 4.90 -11.06
CA PHE A 109 13.52 6.23 -10.46
C PHE A 109 13.10 6.15 -8.99
N TYR A 110 13.86 6.76 -8.07
CA TYR A 110 13.66 6.55 -6.63
C TYR A 110 13.12 7.78 -5.92
N ALA A 111 12.31 7.53 -4.89
CA ALA A 111 11.89 8.49 -3.88
C ALA A 111 11.88 7.82 -2.50
N ASP A 112 11.39 8.53 -1.47
CA ASP A 112 11.41 8.07 -0.08
C ASP A 112 10.06 7.48 0.39
N ASN A 113 8.96 7.81 -0.25
CA ASN A 113 7.62 7.34 0.13
C ASN A 113 6.71 7.14 -1.07
N GLY A 114 5.59 6.41 -0.86
CA GLY A 114 4.66 6.07 -1.92
C GLY A 114 4.02 7.28 -2.60
N SER A 115 3.60 8.28 -1.82
CA SER A 115 2.94 9.47 -2.34
C SER A 115 3.87 10.26 -3.28
N SER A 116 5.14 10.40 -2.92
CA SER A 116 6.17 11.02 -3.78
C SER A 116 6.39 10.20 -5.06
N CYS A 117 6.34 8.87 -4.98
CA CYS A 117 6.42 8.00 -6.16
C CYS A 117 5.26 8.25 -7.13
N ILE A 118 4.04 8.39 -6.63
CA ILE A 118 2.86 8.74 -7.44
C ILE A 118 3.03 10.11 -8.08
N GLU A 119 3.47 11.14 -7.33
CA GLU A 119 3.77 12.47 -7.90
C GLU A 119 4.74 12.39 -9.08
N ILE A 120 5.80 11.56 -8.95
CA ILE A 120 6.79 11.35 -10.01
C ILE A 120 6.12 10.69 -11.22
N ALA A 121 5.30 9.65 -11.03
CA ALA A 121 4.60 8.96 -12.10
C ALA A 121 3.66 9.90 -12.87
N LEU A 122 2.85 10.70 -12.16
CA LEU A 122 1.95 11.68 -12.77
C LEU A 122 2.72 12.72 -13.59
N LYS A 123 3.77 13.31 -13.01
CA LYS A 123 4.62 14.30 -13.68
C LYS A 123 5.35 13.73 -14.88
N MET A 124 5.93 12.52 -14.74
CA MET A 124 6.67 11.86 -15.82
C MET A 124 5.75 11.49 -16.97
N SER A 125 4.57 10.96 -16.68
CA SER A 125 3.56 10.67 -17.69
C SER A 125 3.12 11.91 -18.48
N TYR A 126 2.83 13.01 -17.78
CA TYR A 126 2.49 14.29 -18.41
C TYR A 126 3.63 14.80 -19.29
N HIS A 127 4.86 14.81 -18.76
CA HIS A 127 6.03 15.32 -19.47
C HIS A 127 6.36 14.47 -20.71
N ALA A 128 6.25 13.15 -20.62
CA ALA A 128 6.43 12.25 -21.78
C ALA A 128 5.42 12.55 -22.88
N HIS A 129 4.13 12.71 -22.56
CA HIS A 129 3.13 13.13 -23.55
C HIS A 129 3.42 14.50 -24.16
N PHE A 130 3.91 15.46 -23.35
CA PHE A 130 4.29 16.78 -23.85
C PHE A 130 5.47 16.68 -24.82
N LEU A 131 6.51 15.94 -24.49
CA LEU A 131 7.68 15.74 -25.38
C LEU A 131 7.32 15.05 -26.68
N LYS A 132 6.47 14.02 -26.64
CA LYS A 132 6.04 13.26 -27.83
C LYS A 132 5.16 14.07 -28.76
N ASN A 133 4.22 14.85 -28.24
CA ASN A 133 3.17 15.47 -29.00
C ASN A 133 3.33 16.98 -29.18
N GLN A 134 4.26 17.61 -28.48
CA GLN A 134 4.48 19.07 -28.42
C GLN A 134 3.19 19.87 -28.09
N THR A 135 2.29 19.26 -27.30
CA THR A 135 1.01 19.85 -26.91
C THR A 135 0.75 19.60 -25.42
N ARG A 136 0.09 20.57 -24.77
CA ARG A 136 -0.35 20.49 -23.36
C ARG A 136 -1.79 19.97 -23.21
N ARG A 137 -2.30 19.28 -24.22
CA ARG A 137 -3.70 18.84 -24.25
C ARG A 137 -3.96 17.74 -23.23
N LYS A 138 -3.07 16.75 -23.11
CA LYS A 138 -3.16 15.66 -22.14
C LYS A 138 -2.69 16.14 -20.75
N LYS A 139 -3.64 16.53 -19.90
CA LYS A 139 -3.39 17.10 -18.56
C LYS A 139 -4.30 16.56 -17.46
N LEU A 140 -5.24 15.68 -17.81
CA LEU A 140 -6.14 15.04 -16.86
C LEU A 140 -5.62 13.64 -16.54
N PHE A 141 -5.88 13.18 -15.32
CA PHE A 141 -5.68 11.80 -14.92
C PHE A 141 -7.04 11.14 -14.74
N LEU A 142 -7.07 9.83 -14.91
CA LEU A 142 -8.24 8.99 -14.73
C LEU A 142 -7.93 7.95 -13.67
N SER A 143 -8.77 7.83 -12.65
CA SER A 143 -8.64 6.82 -11.60
C SER A 143 -9.92 6.01 -11.41
N LEU A 144 -9.83 4.94 -10.63
CA LEU A 144 -10.98 4.17 -10.19
C LEU A 144 -11.70 4.90 -9.04
N SER A 145 -13.02 4.72 -8.95
CA SER A 145 -13.75 5.15 -7.76
C SER A 145 -13.19 4.46 -6.51
N ASN A 146 -13.26 5.17 -5.37
CA ASN A 146 -12.77 4.68 -4.08
C ASN A 146 -11.26 4.36 -4.02
N SER A 147 -10.45 4.88 -4.97
CA SER A 147 -9.00 4.68 -4.99
C SER A 147 -8.27 5.60 -4.00
N TYR A 148 -7.08 5.16 -3.57
CA TYR A 148 -6.19 5.94 -2.71
C TYR A 148 -4.74 5.79 -3.17
N HIS A 149 -4.09 6.94 -3.42
CA HIS A 149 -2.72 6.97 -3.96
C HIS A 149 -1.74 7.77 -3.09
N GLY A 150 -2.19 8.27 -1.95
CA GLY A 150 -1.39 9.08 -1.02
C GLY A 150 -2.00 10.45 -0.75
N GLU A 151 -1.30 11.26 0.06
CA GLU A 151 -1.83 12.51 0.62
C GLU A 151 -1.07 13.78 0.19
N THR A 152 -0.05 13.69 -0.68
CA THR A 152 0.45 14.86 -1.39
C THR A 152 -0.61 15.35 -2.38
N LEU A 153 -0.61 16.62 -2.73
CA LEU A 153 -1.71 17.23 -3.52
C LEU A 153 -1.98 16.53 -4.85
N GLY A 154 -0.95 16.12 -5.58
CA GLY A 154 -1.12 15.38 -6.84
C GLY A 154 -1.63 13.95 -6.61
N ALA A 155 -1.05 13.22 -5.67
CA ALA A 155 -1.50 11.87 -5.31
C ALA A 155 -2.94 11.89 -4.77
N LEU A 156 -3.26 12.85 -3.88
CA LEU A 156 -4.61 13.05 -3.36
C LEU A 156 -5.61 13.43 -4.46
N SER A 157 -5.16 14.21 -5.45
CA SER A 157 -5.99 14.55 -6.62
C SER A 157 -6.38 13.32 -7.43
N ALA A 158 -5.45 12.37 -7.59
CA ALA A 158 -5.68 11.11 -8.29
C ALA A 158 -6.54 10.10 -7.49
N GLY A 159 -6.61 10.25 -6.15
CA GLY A 159 -7.47 9.43 -5.29
C GLY A 159 -8.95 9.84 -5.35
N ASP A 160 -9.82 8.99 -4.74
CA ASP A 160 -11.28 9.22 -4.66
C ASP A 160 -11.89 8.93 -3.28
N VAL A 161 -11.09 8.53 -2.28
CA VAL A 161 -11.57 8.33 -0.91
C VAL A 161 -11.91 9.68 -0.29
N LYS A 162 -13.21 9.97 -0.15
CA LYS A 162 -13.75 11.26 0.30
C LYS A 162 -13.21 11.71 1.65
N LEU A 163 -13.04 10.78 2.60
CA LEU A 163 -12.53 11.05 3.94
C LEU A 163 -11.22 11.87 3.93
N TYR A 164 -10.32 11.59 2.99
CA TYR A 164 -9.03 12.28 2.87
C TYR A 164 -9.08 13.48 1.93
N LYS A 165 -10.02 13.50 0.99
CA LYS A 165 -10.04 14.40 -0.17
C LYS A 165 -10.92 15.64 -0.01
N ASP A 166 -12.11 15.49 0.60
CA ASP A 166 -13.17 16.51 0.53
C ASP A 166 -12.73 17.88 1.05
N THR A 167 -12.02 17.91 2.17
CA THR A 167 -11.51 19.16 2.77
C THR A 167 -10.56 19.93 1.83
N TYR A 168 -9.77 19.20 1.03
CA TYR A 168 -8.73 19.77 0.17
C TYR A 168 -9.18 19.99 -1.27
N THR A 169 -10.42 19.69 -1.61
CA THR A 169 -10.97 19.81 -2.99
C THR A 169 -10.59 21.13 -3.70
N PRO A 170 -10.59 22.30 -3.04
CA PRO A 170 -10.21 23.56 -3.71
C PRO A 170 -8.73 23.64 -4.13
N LEU A 171 -7.86 22.79 -3.58
CA LEU A 171 -6.41 22.75 -3.86
C LEU A 171 -6.03 21.68 -4.88
N LEU A 172 -6.97 20.79 -5.22
CA LEU A 172 -6.67 19.59 -5.99
C LEU A 172 -6.68 19.85 -7.50
N LEU A 173 -5.84 19.10 -8.20
CA LEU A 173 -5.89 19.01 -9.66
C LEU A 173 -7.19 18.34 -10.11
N LYS A 174 -7.72 18.78 -11.25
CA LYS A 174 -8.88 18.11 -11.86
C LYS A 174 -8.50 16.69 -12.26
N ASN A 175 -9.25 15.73 -11.74
CA ASN A 175 -9.14 14.30 -12.06
C ASN A 175 -10.49 13.77 -12.56
N LEU A 176 -10.47 12.68 -13.31
CA LEU A 176 -11.65 11.95 -13.75
C LEU A 176 -11.71 10.61 -13.02
N THR A 177 -12.91 10.17 -12.68
CA THR A 177 -13.11 8.92 -11.95
C THR A 177 -14.08 8.03 -12.71
N THR A 178 -13.77 6.72 -12.80
CA THR A 178 -14.63 5.69 -13.38
C THR A 178 -15.01 4.66 -12.33
N PRO A 179 -16.24 4.09 -12.36
CA PRO A 179 -16.65 3.09 -11.41
C PRO A 179 -15.77 1.84 -11.45
N VAL A 180 -15.44 1.30 -10.27
CA VAL A 180 -14.90 -0.06 -10.12
C VAL A 180 -16.05 -1.03 -9.86
N PRO A 181 -16.08 -2.24 -10.47
CA PRO A 181 -17.16 -3.21 -10.23
C PRO A 181 -17.04 -3.79 -8.82
N LYS A 182 -18.18 -3.98 -8.15
CA LYS A 182 -18.26 -4.65 -6.85
C LYS A 182 -18.20 -6.17 -6.97
N ASN A 183 -18.61 -6.69 -8.11
CA ASN A 183 -18.62 -8.11 -8.44
C ASN A 183 -18.61 -8.28 -9.96
N ASP A 184 -18.48 -9.52 -10.44
CA ASP A 184 -18.36 -9.81 -11.86
C ASP A 184 -19.59 -9.41 -12.69
N ASN A 185 -20.81 -9.36 -12.12
CA ASN A 185 -22.01 -8.94 -12.81
C ASN A 185 -22.00 -7.44 -13.16
N GLU A 186 -21.20 -6.63 -12.48
CA GLU A 186 -21.08 -5.20 -12.71
C GLU A 186 -19.95 -4.83 -13.70
N ILE A 187 -19.13 -5.80 -14.14
CA ILE A 187 -17.99 -5.55 -15.04
C ILE A 187 -18.42 -4.79 -16.30
N GLU A 188 -19.44 -5.27 -16.96
CA GLU A 188 -19.90 -4.65 -18.22
C GLU A 188 -20.38 -3.20 -18.01
N ASN A 189 -21.13 -2.95 -16.95
CA ASN A 189 -21.62 -1.60 -16.62
C ASN A 189 -20.45 -0.65 -16.34
N SER A 190 -19.45 -1.10 -15.56
CA SER A 190 -18.24 -0.32 -15.25
C SER A 190 -17.41 -0.03 -16.51
N LEU A 191 -17.23 -1.02 -17.39
CA LEU A 191 -16.54 -0.85 -18.67
C LEU A 191 -17.29 0.10 -19.62
N ASN A 192 -18.62 0.05 -19.65
CA ASN A 192 -19.42 0.97 -20.46
C ASN A 192 -19.35 2.41 -19.92
N ALA A 193 -19.27 2.59 -18.60
CA ALA A 193 -19.00 3.90 -18.01
C ALA A 193 -17.62 4.44 -18.41
N LEU A 194 -16.58 3.59 -18.34
CA LEU A 194 -15.23 3.93 -18.80
C LEU A 194 -15.22 4.30 -20.29
N LYS A 195 -15.86 3.52 -21.17
CA LYS A 195 -15.92 3.81 -22.61
C LYS A 195 -16.52 5.19 -22.88
N ARG A 196 -17.67 5.51 -22.27
CA ARG A 196 -18.30 6.84 -22.41
C ARG A 196 -17.38 7.98 -21.96
N LEU A 197 -16.61 7.77 -20.89
CA LEU A 197 -15.65 8.75 -20.41
C LEU A 197 -14.47 8.91 -21.38
N LEU A 198 -13.94 7.81 -21.90
CA LEU A 198 -12.87 7.83 -22.89
C LEU A 198 -13.31 8.47 -24.21
N ASP A 199 -14.51 8.18 -24.71
CA ASP A 199 -15.04 8.79 -25.94
C ASP A 199 -15.09 10.31 -25.83
N LYS A 200 -15.37 10.84 -24.63
CA LYS A 200 -15.47 12.28 -24.39
C LYS A 200 -14.13 12.96 -24.10
N HIS A 201 -13.19 12.29 -23.41
CA HIS A 201 -12.03 12.94 -22.81
C HIS A 201 -10.67 12.31 -23.15
N HIS A 202 -10.58 11.26 -23.99
CA HIS A 202 -9.30 10.56 -24.23
C HIS A 202 -8.16 11.46 -24.69
N GLU A 203 -8.47 12.53 -25.43
CA GLU A 203 -7.44 13.48 -25.89
C GLU A 203 -6.88 14.36 -24.76
N GLU A 204 -7.59 14.46 -23.64
CA GLU A 204 -7.18 15.21 -22.46
C GLU A 204 -6.57 14.33 -21.38
N ILE A 205 -6.84 13.00 -21.39
CA ILE A 205 -6.37 12.07 -20.38
C ILE A 205 -4.92 11.69 -20.64
N CYS A 206 -4.08 11.96 -19.65
CA CYS A 206 -2.65 11.66 -19.63
C CYS A 206 -2.39 10.20 -19.25
N ALA A 207 -2.94 9.79 -18.11
CA ALA A 207 -2.79 8.44 -17.60
C ALA A 207 -4.05 7.94 -16.89
N PHE A 208 -4.21 6.61 -16.90
CA PHE A 208 -5.10 5.86 -16.03
C PHE A 208 -4.27 5.28 -14.88
N ILE A 209 -4.63 5.60 -13.64
CA ILE A 209 -3.98 5.10 -12.43
C ILE A 209 -4.91 4.15 -11.68
N ALA A 210 -4.38 3.01 -11.21
CA ALA A 210 -5.12 2.03 -10.44
C ALA A 210 -4.22 1.30 -9.42
N GLU A 211 -4.79 0.95 -8.27
CA GLU A 211 -4.27 -0.07 -7.36
C GLU A 211 -4.69 -1.44 -7.92
N PRO A 212 -3.78 -2.30 -8.44
CA PRO A 212 -4.20 -3.54 -9.07
C PRO A 212 -4.89 -4.49 -8.08
N LEU A 213 -6.10 -4.95 -8.43
CA LEU A 213 -6.92 -5.97 -7.76
C LEU A 213 -7.43 -5.62 -6.37
N LEU A 214 -6.80 -4.70 -5.62
CA LEU A 214 -7.14 -4.42 -4.23
C LEU A 214 -6.99 -2.94 -3.91
N GLN A 215 -8.08 -2.29 -3.57
CA GLN A 215 -8.12 -0.92 -3.06
C GLN A 215 -8.04 -0.96 -1.53
N CYS A 216 -6.81 -0.83 -0.99
CA CYS A 216 -6.58 -1.02 0.43
C CYS A 216 -7.32 0.00 1.31
N ALA A 217 -7.08 1.30 1.12
CA ALA A 217 -7.76 2.36 1.88
C ALA A 217 -9.24 2.53 1.48
N GLY A 218 -9.63 1.96 0.34
CA GLY A 218 -11.01 1.83 -0.12
C GLY A 218 -11.76 0.66 0.53
N ASN A 219 -11.60 0.45 1.82
CA ASN A 219 -12.21 -0.63 2.62
C ASN A 219 -11.80 -2.04 2.15
N MET A 220 -10.54 -2.23 1.74
CA MET A 220 -10.04 -3.52 1.25
C MET A 220 -10.91 -4.12 0.14
N HIS A 221 -11.35 -3.28 -0.80
CA HIS A 221 -12.18 -3.70 -1.91
C HIS A 221 -11.37 -4.50 -2.92
N ILE A 222 -11.76 -5.76 -3.14
CA ILE A 222 -11.16 -6.67 -4.12
C ILE A 222 -12.01 -6.65 -5.38
N TYR A 223 -11.38 -6.46 -6.54
CA TYR A 223 -12.08 -6.43 -7.82
C TYR A 223 -11.40 -7.29 -8.89
N SER A 224 -12.14 -7.58 -9.95
CA SER A 224 -11.77 -8.58 -10.96
C SER A 224 -10.56 -8.20 -11.80
N ALA A 225 -9.59 -9.13 -11.94
CA ALA A 225 -8.48 -9.03 -12.90
C ALA A 225 -8.99 -8.88 -14.35
N LYS A 226 -10.10 -9.54 -14.69
CA LYS A 226 -10.74 -9.42 -16.00
C LYS A 226 -11.19 -8.00 -16.29
N TYR A 227 -11.76 -7.31 -15.30
CA TYR A 227 -12.14 -5.91 -15.43
C TYR A 227 -10.91 -5.04 -15.68
N LEU A 228 -9.87 -5.17 -14.82
CA LEU A 228 -8.68 -4.35 -14.93
C LEU A 228 -7.98 -4.53 -16.28
N LYS A 229 -7.85 -5.78 -16.74
CA LYS A 229 -7.27 -6.09 -18.06
C LYS A 229 -8.01 -5.36 -19.17
N GLN A 230 -9.34 -5.43 -19.19
CA GLN A 230 -10.15 -4.77 -20.24
C GLN A 230 -10.08 -3.24 -20.13
N ALA A 231 -10.12 -2.68 -18.92
CA ALA A 231 -9.99 -1.24 -18.70
C ALA A 231 -8.66 -0.69 -19.23
N VAL A 232 -7.56 -1.40 -18.93
CA VAL A 232 -6.21 -1.06 -19.43
C VAL A 232 -6.15 -1.11 -20.96
N LEU A 233 -6.68 -2.17 -21.58
CA LEU A 233 -6.69 -2.29 -23.04
C LEU A 233 -7.46 -1.15 -23.70
N LEU A 234 -8.61 -0.73 -23.14
CA LEU A 234 -9.37 0.43 -23.63
C LEU A 234 -8.56 1.72 -23.51
N CYS A 235 -7.83 1.92 -22.42
CA CYS A 235 -6.99 3.10 -22.23
C CYS A 235 -5.78 3.10 -23.20
N LYS A 236 -5.08 1.97 -23.33
CA LYS A 236 -3.93 1.83 -24.27
C LYS A 236 -4.33 2.10 -25.73
N GLN A 237 -5.52 1.65 -26.18
CA GLN A 237 -6.05 1.95 -27.51
C GLN A 237 -6.24 3.46 -27.78
N LYS A 238 -6.37 4.27 -26.73
CA LYS A 238 -6.51 5.73 -26.77
C LYS A 238 -5.21 6.49 -26.47
N ASN A 239 -4.05 5.80 -26.47
CA ASN A 239 -2.76 6.38 -26.15
C ASN A 239 -2.76 7.08 -24.77
N ILE A 240 -3.29 6.40 -23.75
CA ILE A 240 -3.31 6.81 -22.36
C ILE A 240 -2.33 5.91 -21.61
N HIS A 241 -1.39 6.50 -20.88
CA HIS A 241 -0.43 5.74 -20.07
C HIS A 241 -1.12 5.01 -18.93
N ILE A 242 -0.56 3.89 -18.52
CA ILE A 242 -1.04 3.08 -17.39
C ILE A 242 -0.06 3.22 -16.24
N ILE A 243 -0.55 3.68 -15.10
CA ILE A 243 0.19 3.75 -13.85
C ILE A 243 -0.40 2.72 -12.90
N PHE A 244 0.38 1.72 -12.51
CA PHE A 244 -0.02 0.80 -11.45
C PHE A 244 0.60 1.20 -10.12
N ASP A 245 -0.27 1.43 -9.16
CA ASP A 245 0.08 1.68 -7.78
C ASP A 245 0.13 0.36 -7.01
N GLU A 246 1.31 -0.24 -6.95
CA GLU A 246 1.58 -1.46 -6.18
C GLU A 246 2.27 -1.19 -4.84
N ILE A 247 2.10 0.02 -4.33
CA ILE A 247 2.68 0.43 -3.04
C ILE A 247 2.20 -0.46 -1.90
N ALA A 248 0.91 -0.85 -1.91
CA ALA A 248 0.34 -1.72 -0.88
C ALA A 248 0.13 -3.17 -1.36
N THR A 249 0.01 -3.40 -2.66
CA THR A 249 -0.34 -4.70 -3.25
C THR A 249 0.87 -5.53 -3.65
N GLY A 250 2.03 -4.91 -3.85
CA GLY A 250 3.26 -5.59 -4.24
C GLY A 250 3.91 -6.43 -3.14
N PHE A 251 4.99 -7.09 -3.51
CA PHE A 251 5.83 -7.92 -2.65
C PHE A 251 5.06 -9.04 -1.94
N GLY A 252 4.27 -9.80 -2.71
CA GLY A 252 3.60 -11.02 -2.24
C GLY A 252 2.26 -10.82 -1.54
N ARG A 253 1.80 -9.57 -1.32
CA ARG A 253 0.56 -9.30 -0.57
C ARG A 253 -0.68 -9.93 -1.21
N THR A 254 -0.77 -9.93 -2.52
CA THR A 254 -1.93 -10.43 -3.27
C THR A 254 -1.79 -11.89 -3.75
N GLY A 255 -0.69 -12.58 -3.35
CA GLY A 255 -0.45 -13.98 -3.70
C GLY A 255 0.49 -14.20 -4.89
N SER A 256 0.86 -13.16 -5.63
CA SER A 256 1.96 -13.10 -6.61
C SER A 256 3.01 -12.09 -6.14
N MET A 257 4.19 -12.03 -6.78
CA MET A 257 5.20 -11.02 -6.42
C MET A 257 4.63 -9.62 -6.60
N PHE A 258 3.97 -9.36 -7.72
CA PHE A 258 3.21 -8.16 -8.00
C PHE A 258 1.78 -8.50 -8.43
N ALA A 259 0.80 -7.67 -8.05
CA ALA A 259 -0.61 -7.95 -8.35
C ALA A 259 -0.94 -7.90 -9.84
N PHE A 260 -0.23 -7.07 -10.62
CA PHE A 260 -0.45 -6.95 -12.06
C PHE A 260 -0.17 -8.25 -12.83
N GLU A 261 0.70 -9.12 -12.31
CA GLU A 261 0.99 -10.44 -12.89
C GLU A 261 -0.29 -11.27 -13.06
N GLN A 262 -1.22 -11.16 -12.10
CA GLN A 262 -2.51 -11.87 -12.14
C GLN A 262 -3.47 -11.33 -13.21
N CYS A 263 -3.19 -10.15 -13.76
CA CYS A 263 -3.99 -9.50 -14.79
C CYS A 263 -3.45 -9.75 -16.20
N GLU A 264 -2.26 -10.35 -16.34
CA GLU A 264 -1.56 -10.58 -17.61
C GLU A 264 -1.47 -9.32 -18.48
N ILE A 265 -1.14 -8.19 -17.86
CA ILE A 265 -0.95 -6.88 -18.49
C ILE A 265 0.23 -6.15 -17.85
N GLU A 266 0.92 -5.35 -18.63
CA GLU A 266 2.05 -4.55 -18.17
C GLU A 266 1.66 -3.06 -18.13
N PRO A 267 2.03 -2.32 -17.05
CA PRO A 267 1.85 -0.87 -16.98
C PRO A 267 2.95 -0.13 -17.74
N ASP A 268 2.76 1.15 -18.01
CA ASP A 268 3.80 2.06 -18.48
C ASP A 268 4.66 2.56 -17.29
N PHE A 269 4.05 2.65 -16.11
CA PHE A 269 4.69 3.02 -14.86
C PHE A 269 4.22 2.10 -13.72
N LEU A 270 5.16 1.60 -12.94
CA LEU A 270 4.90 0.77 -11.76
C LEU A 270 5.46 1.47 -10.52
N CYS A 271 4.59 1.78 -9.56
CA CYS A 271 4.95 2.44 -8.30
C CYS A 271 5.06 1.40 -7.17
N LEU A 272 6.22 1.32 -6.53
CA LEU A 272 6.54 0.41 -5.43
C LEU A 272 6.98 1.18 -4.19
N SER A 273 6.54 0.75 -3.00
CA SER A 273 6.99 1.27 -1.70
C SER A 273 6.64 0.27 -0.58
N LYS A 274 6.40 0.71 0.65
CA LYS A 274 5.99 -0.11 1.82
C LYS A 274 6.82 -1.38 1.96
N GLY A 275 6.32 -2.51 1.42
CA GLY A 275 6.98 -3.81 1.48
C GLY A 275 8.38 -3.86 0.86
N ILE A 276 8.75 -2.91 0.01
CA ILE A 276 10.06 -2.89 -0.69
C ILE A 276 11.24 -3.02 0.25
N SER A 277 11.19 -2.40 1.45
CA SER A 277 12.26 -2.44 2.45
C SER A 277 11.99 -3.43 3.60
N GLY A 278 10.97 -4.28 3.48
CA GLY A 278 10.53 -5.16 4.56
C GLY A 278 9.98 -4.42 5.78
N GLY A 279 9.68 -3.12 5.65
CA GLY A 279 9.19 -2.26 6.73
C GLY A 279 10.29 -1.58 7.56
N TYR A 280 11.56 -1.62 7.13
CA TYR A 280 12.68 -1.08 7.88
C TYR A 280 12.93 0.41 7.65
N LEU A 281 12.95 0.85 6.40
CA LEU A 281 13.26 2.24 6.05
C LEU A 281 12.34 2.74 4.94
N PRO A 282 12.03 4.06 4.92
CA PRO A 282 11.28 4.67 3.84
C PRO A 282 12.04 4.53 2.52
N LEU A 283 11.36 4.01 1.50
CA LEU A 283 11.86 3.91 0.13
C LEU A 283 10.68 3.72 -0.82
N SER A 284 10.78 4.32 -1.99
CA SER A 284 9.92 3.99 -3.12
C SER A 284 10.70 3.95 -4.42
N ALA A 285 10.20 3.18 -5.37
CA ALA A 285 10.75 3.06 -6.70
C ALA A 285 9.63 3.17 -7.73
N LEU A 286 9.82 4.03 -8.71
CA LEU A 286 9.05 4.08 -9.94
C LEU A 286 9.81 3.33 -11.02
N LEU A 287 9.17 2.35 -11.65
CA LEU A 287 9.74 1.66 -12.80
C LEU A 287 9.01 2.09 -14.08
N THR A 288 9.74 2.07 -15.21
CA THR A 288 9.20 2.42 -16.51
C THR A 288 10.01 1.75 -17.62
N HIS A 289 9.52 1.83 -18.87
CA HIS A 289 10.14 1.24 -20.04
C HIS A 289 11.08 2.21 -20.78
N ASN A 290 12.00 1.66 -21.56
CA ASN A 290 12.92 2.44 -22.39
C ASN A 290 12.18 3.35 -23.40
N GLU A 291 10.99 2.97 -23.87
CA GLU A 291 10.18 3.82 -24.75
C GLU A 291 9.89 5.19 -24.10
N ILE A 292 9.58 5.21 -22.81
CA ILE A 292 9.33 6.45 -22.07
C ILE A 292 10.66 7.14 -21.73
N TYR A 293 11.64 6.39 -21.21
CA TYR A 293 12.94 6.94 -20.84
C TYR A 293 13.62 7.67 -22.00
N ASN A 294 13.59 7.11 -23.19
CA ASN A 294 14.24 7.66 -24.37
C ASN A 294 13.65 9.00 -24.84
N GLN A 295 12.44 9.35 -24.40
CA GLN A 295 11.87 10.68 -24.68
C GLN A 295 12.58 11.79 -23.89
N PHE A 296 13.19 11.45 -22.76
CA PHE A 296 13.94 12.37 -21.90
C PHE A 296 15.44 12.32 -22.19
N TYR A 297 15.92 11.33 -22.94
CA TYR A 297 17.34 11.12 -23.24
C TYR A 297 17.76 11.97 -24.42
N ALA A 298 18.30 13.15 -24.14
CA ALA A 298 18.69 14.13 -25.14
C ALA A 298 19.88 14.98 -24.67
N PRO A 299 20.58 15.69 -25.57
CA PRO A 299 21.57 16.70 -25.20
C PRO A 299 20.98 17.79 -24.30
N TYR A 300 21.83 18.39 -23.47
CA TYR A 300 21.40 19.39 -22.48
C TYR A 300 20.62 20.55 -23.10
N GLU A 301 21.00 20.99 -24.28
CA GLU A 301 20.42 22.12 -25.01
C GLU A 301 18.94 21.90 -25.40
N GLU A 302 18.51 20.65 -25.48
CA GLU A 302 17.12 20.29 -25.82
C GLU A 302 16.15 20.43 -24.62
N ASN A 303 16.64 20.59 -23.40
CA ASN A 303 15.85 20.75 -22.17
C ASN A 303 14.77 19.68 -21.97
N LYS A 304 15.08 18.42 -22.29
CA LYS A 304 14.15 17.29 -22.14
C LYS A 304 14.27 16.55 -20.82
N ALA A 305 15.27 16.85 -19.99
CA ALA A 305 15.53 16.14 -18.75
C ALA A 305 14.35 16.20 -17.78
N PHE A 306 14.08 15.09 -17.12
CA PHE A 306 13.13 15.04 -16.01
C PHE A 306 13.78 15.55 -14.73
N LEU A 307 13.64 16.85 -14.48
CA LEU A 307 14.25 17.54 -13.34
C LEU A 307 13.35 17.42 -12.10
N HIS A 308 13.46 16.27 -11.42
CA HIS A 308 12.79 15.99 -10.16
C HIS A 308 13.75 15.22 -9.26
N SER A 309 13.86 15.62 -7.99
CA SER A 309 14.71 14.94 -7.00
C SER A 309 14.31 15.33 -5.59
N HIS A 310 14.84 14.63 -4.62
CA HIS A 310 14.95 15.06 -3.22
C HIS A 310 16.29 14.60 -2.66
N SER A 311 16.70 15.17 -1.52
CA SER A 311 18.06 14.99 -0.97
C SER A 311 18.42 13.54 -0.72
N TYR A 312 17.46 12.71 -0.26
CA TYR A 312 17.70 11.30 0.08
C TYR A 312 17.32 10.31 -1.03
N THR A 313 17.15 10.76 -2.27
CA THR A 313 16.86 9.88 -3.41
C THR A 313 17.80 8.68 -3.44
N GLY A 314 17.23 7.47 -3.40
CA GLY A 314 17.99 6.21 -3.47
C GLY A 314 18.93 5.99 -2.30
N ASN A 315 18.54 6.36 -1.08
CA ASN A 315 19.34 6.20 0.14
C ASN A 315 19.96 4.79 0.25
N ALA A 316 21.27 4.74 0.51
CA ALA A 316 22.04 3.49 0.49
C ALA A 316 21.56 2.46 1.54
N LEU A 317 21.17 2.94 2.73
CA LEU A 317 20.65 2.10 3.81
C LEU A 317 19.31 1.47 3.43
N ALA A 318 18.41 2.28 2.88
CA ALA A 318 17.09 1.81 2.43
C ALA A 318 17.23 0.80 1.26
N CYS A 319 18.13 1.05 0.30
CA CYS A 319 18.43 0.12 -0.78
C CYS A 319 19.05 -1.20 -0.27
N ALA A 320 19.86 -1.16 0.79
CA ALA A 320 20.40 -2.38 1.42
C ALA A 320 19.29 -3.21 2.08
N CYS A 321 18.35 -2.56 2.80
CA CYS A 321 17.17 -3.24 3.35
C CYS A 321 16.30 -3.85 2.23
N ALA A 322 16.11 -3.13 1.12
CA ALA A 322 15.33 -3.62 -0.01
C ALA A 322 15.99 -4.85 -0.69
N ASN A 323 17.31 -4.83 -0.88
CA ASN A 323 18.03 -6.00 -1.36
C ASN A 323 17.91 -7.19 -0.42
N ALA A 324 18.03 -6.96 0.89
CA ALA A 324 17.86 -8.01 1.90
C ALA A 324 16.44 -8.60 1.90
N THR A 325 15.43 -7.75 1.68
CA THR A 325 14.04 -8.17 1.50
C THR A 325 13.89 -9.09 0.29
N LEU A 326 14.45 -8.72 -0.86
CA LEU A 326 14.44 -9.57 -2.06
C LEU A 326 15.23 -10.87 -1.87
N ASP A 327 16.35 -10.85 -1.11
CA ASP A 327 17.10 -12.06 -0.77
C ASP A 327 16.23 -13.09 -0.03
N ILE A 328 15.36 -12.64 0.88
CA ILE A 328 14.46 -13.54 1.61
C ILE A 328 13.44 -14.15 0.63
N PHE A 329 12.86 -13.35 -0.28
CA PHE A 329 11.95 -13.87 -1.30
C PHE A 329 12.58 -14.96 -2.14
N GLU A 330 13.83 -14.78 -2.59
CA GLU A 330 14.55 -15.72 -3.44
C GLU A 330 14.94 -17.01 -2.69
N LYS A 331 15.41 -16.86 -1.42
CA LYS A 331 15.94 -17.99 -0.65
C LYS A 331 14.85 -18.85 0.00
N GLU A 332 13.70 -18.25 0.35
CA GLU A 332 12.70 -18.90 1.19
C GLU A 332 11.43 -19.33 0.46
N ASN A 333 11.33 -19.13 -0.84
CA ASN A 333 10.13 -19.45 -1.63
C ASN A 333 8.85 -18.85 -1.01
N VAL A 334 8.93 -17.56 -0.65
CA VAL A 334 7.91 -16.85 0.14
C VAL A 334 6.52 -16.90 -0.51
N ILE A 335 6.44 -16.73 -1.83
CA ILE A 335 5.15 -16.69 -2.55
C ILE A 335 4.38 -18.00 -2.37
N GLU A 336 5.03 -19.15 -2.55
CA GLU A 336 4.37 -20.46 -2.39
C GLU A 336 4.01 -20.76 -0.93
N LYS A 337 4.88 -20.38 0.02
CA LYS A 337 4.57 -20.48 1.45
C LYS A 337 3.35 -19.64 1.81
N ASN A 338 3.29 -18.41 1.32
CA ASN A 338 2.16 -17.50 1.55
C ASN A 338 0.86 -18.04 0.96
N LYS A 339 0.91 -18.71 -0.18
CA LYS A 339 -0.27 -19.31 -0.81
C LYS A 339 -0.89 -20.39 0.08
N ALA A 340 -0.07 -21.27 0.64
CA ALA A 340 -0.53 -22.29 1.59
C ALA A 340 -1.07 -21.66 2.89
N LEU A 341 -0.33 -20.70 3.45
CA LEU A 341 -0.72 -19.99 4.67
C LEU A 341 -2.00 -19.19 4.48
N SER A 342 -2.17 -18.52 3.35
CA SER A 342 -3.38 -17.78 3.00
C SER A 342 -4.63 -18.67 2.98
N GLY A 343 -4.52 -19.84 2.36
CA GLY A 343 -5.60 -20.82 2.36
C GLY A 343 -5.98 -21.29 3.77
N PHE A 344 -4.98 -21.55 4.62
CA PHE A 344 -5.21 -21.92 6.02
C PHE A 344 -5.95 -20.80 6.77
N ILE A 345 -5.46 -19.55 6.69
CA ILE A 345 -6.04 -18.39 7.39
C ILE A 345 -7.49 -18.17 6.93
N PHE A 346 -7.75 -18.21 5.63
CA PHE A 346 -9.10 -17.99 5.10
C PHE A 346 -10.09 -19.05 5.58
N ASN A 347 -9.70 -20.32 5.55
CA ASN A 347 -10.54 -21.43 6.06
C ASN A 347 -10.80 -21.28 7.57
N ALA A 348 -9.79 -20.90 8.35
CA ALA A 348 -9.94 -20.67 9.78
C ALA A 348 -10.91 -19.50 10.07
N LEU A 349 -10.78 -18.38 9.35
CA LEU A 349 -11.71 -17.24 9.43
C LEU A 349 -13.14 -17.65 9.05
N GLN A 350 -13.30 -18.36 7.93
CA GLN A 350 -14.61 -18.82 7.45
C GLN A 350 -15.32 -19.68 8.48
N ASN A 351 -14.63 -20.64 9.09
CA ASN A 351 -15.18 -21.51 10.12
C ASN A 351 -15.53 -20.72 11.40
N ALA A 352 -14.64 -19.86 11.86
CA ALA A 352 -14.84 -19.11 13.11
C ALA A 352 -15.93 -18.03 12.99
N LEU A 353 -16.05 -17.39 11.83
CA LEU A 353 -17.04 -16.32 11.60
C LEU A 353 -18.41 -16.87 11.15
N LYS A 354 -18.52 -18.15 10.80
CA LYS A 354 -19.78 -18.76 10.33
C LYS A 354 -20.99 -18.43 11.22
N PRO A 355 -20.95 -18.58 12.57
CA PRO A 355 -22.10 -18.24 13.43
C PRO A 355 -22.50 -16.76 13.35
N LEU A 356 -21.52 -15.86 13.20
CA LEU A 356 -21.76 -14.41 13.09
C LEU A 356 -22.29 -14.02 11.69
N ILE A 357 -21.92 -14.76 10.66
CA ILE A 357 -22.45 -14.60 9.30
C ILE A 357 -23.92 -15.05 9.27
N GLU A 358 -24.26 -16.20 9.86
CA GLU A 358 -25.63 -16.70 9.97
C GLU A 358 -26.54 -15.73 10.75
N GLN A 359 -25.99 -14.99 11.71
CA GLN A 359 -26.66 -13.93 12.47
C GLN A 359 -26.67 -12.57 11.77
N GLN A 360 -26.12 -12.46 10.57
CA GLN A 360 -25.98 -11.20 9.81
C GLN A 360 -25.18 -10.10 10.54
N VAL A 361 -24.34 -10.47 11.51
CA VAL A 361 -23.41 -9.57 12.20
C VAL A 361 -22.16 -9.33 11.35
N VAL A 362 -21.74 -10.35 10.61
CA VAL A 362 -20.61 -10.31 9.68
C VAL A 362 -21.11 -10.62 8.26
N SER A 363 -20.56 -9.94 7.27
CA SER A 363 -20.81 -10.24 5.86
C SER A 363 -19.55 -10.01 5.02
N ASP A 364 -19.63 -10.36 3.74
CA ASP A 364 -18.62 -10.06 2.72
C ASP A 364 -17.19 -10.47 3.15
N LEU A 365 -17.06 -11.70 3.71
CA LEU A 365 -15.74 -12.27 3.98
C LEU A 365 -15.01 -12.54 2.67
N ARG A 366 -13.90 -11.85 2.47
CA ARG A 366 -13.10 -11.86 1.25
C ARG A 366 -11.61 -11.95 1.56
N HIS A 367 -10.83 -12.45 0.61
CA HIS A 367 -9.38 -12.43 0.72
C HIS A 367 -8.72 -12.37 -0.66
N LEU A 368 -7.50 -11.85 -0.67
CA LEU A 368 -6.59 -11.89 -1.82
C LEU A 368 -5.16 -12.03 -1.29
N GLY A 369 -4.54 -13.20 -1.52
CA GLY A 369 -3.25 -13.51 -0.93
C GLY A 369 -3.28 -13.40 0.60
N MET A 370 -2.39 -12.59 1.17
CA MET A 370 -2.25 -12.39 2.62
C MET A 370 -3.08 -11.21 3.15
N VAL A 371 -4.12 -10.80 2.43
CA VAL A 371 -5.07 -9.77 2.86
C VAL A 371 -6.44 -10.41 3.02
N PHE A 372 -7.03 -10.25 4.21
CA PHE A 372 -8.34 -10.79 4.58
C PHE A 372 -9.20 -9.66 5.11
N ALA A 373 -10.45 -9.57 4.69
CA ALA A 373 -11.35 -8.52 5.15
C ALA A 373 -12.80 -9.01 5.21
N PHE A 374 -13.59 -8.38 6.06
CA PHE A 374 -15.02 -8.61 6.16
C PHE A 374 -15.73 -7.39 6.76
N GLU A 375 -17.02 -7.25 6.50
CA GLU A 375 -17.85 -6.18 7.02
C GLU A 375 -18.53 -6.59 8.33
N VAL A 376 -18.64 -5.65 9.28
CA VAL A 376 -19.27 -5.85 10.58
C VAL A 376 -20.41 -4.87 10.80
N PHE A 377 -21.56 -5.37 11.25
CA PHE A 377 -22.78 -4.62 11.51
C PHE A 377 -23.20 -4.77 12.98
N ILE A 378 -22.49 -4.06 13.85
CA ILE A 378 -22.77 -3.95 15.29
C ILE A 378 -22.97 -2.47 15.62
N GLN A 379 -24.07 -2.16 16.32
CA GLN A 379 -24.26 -0.82 16.86
C GLN A 379 -23.46 -0.65 18.14
N THR A 380 -22.64 0.38 18.21
CA THR A 380 -21.79 0.70 19.35
C THR A 380 -22.00 2.17 19.75
N LYS A 381 -21.71 2.51 21.03
CA LYS A 381 -21.81 3.89 21.52
C LYS A 381 -20.82 4.85 20.86
N GLU A 382 -19.69 4.33 20.44
CA GLU A 382 -18.67 5.05 19.67
C GLU A 382 -18.57 4.43 18.27
N ARG A 383 -17.81 5.02 17.34
CA ARG A 383 -17.60 4.42 16.02
C ARG A 383 -17.01 3.01 16.14
N LEU A 384 -17.52 2.06 15.38
CA LEU A 384 -17.18 0.65 15.47
C LEU A 384 -15.66 0.41 15.35
N SER A 385 -14.98 1.12 14.45
CA SER A 385 -13.53 1.00 14.26
C SER A 385 -12.74 1.31 15.54
N LEU A 386 -13.17 2.29 16.33
CA LEU A 386 -12.54 2.64 17.61
C LEU A 386 -12.87 1.61 18.70
N ALA A 387 -14.13 1.16 18.78
CA ALA A 387 -14.56 0.15 19.74
C ALA A 387 -13.81 -1.19 19.53
N VAL A 388 -13.68 -1.64 18.27
CA VAL A 388 -12.91 -2.84 17.92
C VAL A 388 -11.44 -2.65 18.28
N PHE A 389 -10.82 -1.51 17.91
CA PHE A 389 -9.42 -1.24 18.20
C PHE A 389 -9.12 -1.29 19.71
N LYS A 390 -9.91 -0.61 20.54
CA LYS A 390 -9.75 -0.61 22.00
C LYS A 390 -9.84 -2.02 22.58
N LYS A 391 -10.87 -2.78 22.20
CA LYS A 391 -11.03 -4.16 22.66
C LYS A 391 -9.92 -5.09 22.17
N ALA A 392 -9.44 -4.91 20.92
CA ALA A 392 -8.34 -5.68 20.38
C ALA A 392 -7.06 -5.52 21.23
N LEU A 393 -6.73 -4.30 21.64
CA LEU A 393 -5.59 -4.05 22.51
C LEU A 393 -5.70 -4.78 23.86
N THR A 394 -6.89 -4.88 24.45
CA THR A 394 -7.08 -5.65 25.71
C THR A 394 -6.87 -7.16 25.54
N LYS A 395 -6.96 -7.66 24.29
CA LYS A 395 -6.69 -9.05 23.93
C LYS A 395 -5.25 -9.25 23.39
N GLY A 396 -4.42 -8.21 23.42
CA GLY A 396 -3.06 -8.25 22.88
C GLY A 396 -3.02 -8.33 21.35
N LEU A 397 -4.02 -7.75 20.65
CA LEU A 397 -4.11 -7.71 19.20
C LEU A 397 -4.02 -6.27 18.70
N LEU A 398 -3.18 -6.00 17.71
CA LEU A 398 -3.18 -4.74 16.98
C LEU A 398 -4.04 -4.90 15.72
N LEU A 399 -5.23 -4.31 15.75
CA LEU A 399 -6.16 -4.18 14.62
C LEU A 399 -6.43 -2.70 14.36
N ARG A 400 -6.65 -2.31 13.12
CA ARG A 400 -7.02 -0.94 12.74
C ARG A 400 -8.13 -0.97 11.67
N PRO A 401 -9.38 -1.20 12.07
CA PRO A 401 -10.49 -1.28 11.12
C PRO A 401 -10.69 0.00 10.31
N LEU A 402 -11.18 -0.14 9.10
CA LEU A 402 -11.58 0.95 8.20
C LEU A 402 -13.11 1.05 8.21
N ASN A 403 -13.65 2.05 8.89
CA ASN A 403 -15.11 2.16 9.13
C ASN A 403 -15.66 0.85 9.74
N ASN A 404 -16.51 0.13 9.00
CA ASN A 404 -17.09 -1.16 9.37
C ASN A 404 -16.30 -2.37 8.85
N THR A 405 -15.24 -2.13 8.09
CA THR A 405 -14.39 -3.21 7.54
C THR A 405 -13.30 -3.56 8.55
N ILE A 406 -13.34 -4.78 9.06
CA ILE A 406 -12.21 -5.37 9.79
C ILE A 406 -11.33 -6.10 8.78
N TYR A 407 -10.02 -5.91 8.90
CA TYR A 407 -9.07 -6.59 8.03
C TYR A 407 -7.87 -7.13 8.79
N LEU A 408 -7.28 -8.19 8.26
CA LEU A 408 -6.00 -8.75 8.65
C LEU A 408 -5.05 -8.69 7.46
N MET A 409 -3.85 -8.21 7.72
CA MET A 409 -2.73 -8.17 6.78
C MET A 409 -1.44 -8.48 7.55
N PRO A 410 -1.32 -9.70 8.12
CA PRO A 410 -0.22 -10.03 9.01
C PRO A 410 1.11 -10.12 8.27
N PRO A 411 2.25 -10.04 8.99
CA PRO A 411 3.55 -10.46 8.48
C PRO A 411 3.52 -11.93 8.02
N TYR A 412 4.28 -12.26 6.99
CA TYR A 412 4.29 -13.60 6.35
C TYR A 412 4.83 -14.72 7.25
N ILE A 413 5.46 -14.36 8.36
CA ILE A 413 6.02 -15.29 9.34
C ILE A 413 5.02 -15.72 10.42
N ILE A 414 3.77 -15.23 10.37
CA ILE A 414 2.74 -15.61 11.33
C ILE A 414 2.52 -17.12 11.30
N THR A 415 2.48 -17.75 12.47
CA THR A 415 2.29 -19.19 12.60
C THR A 415 0.80 -19.57 12.63
N HIS A 416 0.51 -20.83 12.42
CA HIS A 416 -0.84 -21.37 12.55
C HIS A 416 -1.42 -21.20 13.96
N GLU A 417 -0.59 -21.32 14.99
CA GLU A 417 -1.00 -21.11 16.39
C GLU A 417 -1.36 -19.66 16.64
N GLU A 418 -0.50 -18.72 16.19
CA GLU A 418 -0.72 -17.29 16.36
C GLU A 418 -1.97 -16.82 15.65
N ILE A 419 -2.22 -17.28 14.42
CA ILE A 419 -3.43 -16.89 13.69
C ILE A 419 -4.70 -17.47 14.33
N ASN A 420 -4.66 -18.70 14.85
CA ASN A 420 -5.79 -19.27 15.57
C ASN A 420 -6.09 -18.48 16.85
N LYS A 421 -5.06 -18.07 17.59
CA LYS A 421 -5.20 -17.19 18.77
C LYS A 421 -5.81 -15.83 18.37
N ALA A 422 -5.32 -15.22 17.29
CA ALA A 422 -5.85 -13.96 16.78
C ALA A 422 -7.32 -14.06 16.37
N ILE A 423 -7.71 -15.12 15.66
CA ILE A 423 -9.10 -15.37 15.22
C ILE A 423 -10.02 -15.61 16.42
N THR A 424 -9.58 -16.38 17.41
CA THR A 424 -10.34 -16.59 18.66
C THR A 424 -10.59 -15.25 19.36
N GLY A 425 -9.53 -14.45 19.57
CA GLY A 425 -9.66 -13.12 20.18
C GLY A 425 -10.57 -12.20 19.39
N LEU A 426 -10.52 -12.25 18.05
CA LEU A 426 -11.37 -11.47 17.16
C LEU A 426 -12.86 -11.83 17.32
N VAL A 427 -13.21 -13.10 17.36
CA VAL A 427 -14.58 -13.57 17.59
C VAL A 427 -15.09 -13.13 18.96
N GLU A 428 -14.26 -13.28 20.02
CA GLU A 428 -14.61 -12.81 21.37
C GLU A 428 -14.89 -11.30 21.39
N ILE A 429 -14.08 -10.48 20.70
CA ILE A 429 -14.29 -9.03 20.57
C ILE A 429 -15.66 -8.72 19.96
N LEU A 430 -16.02 -9.41 18.86
CA LEU A 430 -17.29 -9.20 18.18
C LEU A 430 -18.47 -9.63 19.05
N ASP A 431 -18.38 -10.76 19.76
CA ASP A 431 -19.39 -11.22 20.69
C ASP A 431 -19.58 -10.28 21.90
N GLU A 432 -18.49 -9.72 22.42
CA GLU A 432 -18.55 -8.73 23.50
C GLU A 432 -19.20 -7.41 23.04
N LEU A 433 -18.85 -6.93 21.83
CA LEU A 433 -19.42 -5.72 21.26
C LEU A 433 -20.91 -5.85 20.96
N LYS A 434 -21.37 -7.06 20.60
CA LYS A 434 -22.77 -7.37 20.35
C LYS A 434 -23.64 -7.35 21.61
N LYS A 435 -23.05 -7.66 22.78
CA LYS A 435 -23.75 -7.74 24.07
C LYS A 435 -23.84 -6.40 24.80
N GLY A 436 -23.02 -5.41 24.45
CA GLY A 436 -22.89 -4.12 25.15
C GLY A 436 -23.35 -2.94 24.39
#